data_de78aa96466a5f4312a47c7892537f12
#
_entry.id   de78aa96466a5f4312a47c7892537f12
#
_cell.length_a   1.000
_cell.length_b   1.000
_cell.length_c   1.000
_cell.angle_alpha   90.00
_cell.angle_beta   90.00
_cell.angle_gamma   90.00
#
_symmetry.space_group_name_H-M   'P 1'
#
loop_
_entity.id
_entity.type
_entity.pdbx_description
1 polymer ?
#
loop_
_entity_poly.entity_id
_entity_poly.type
_entity_poly.pdbx_seq_one_letter_code
_entity_poly.pdbx_strand_id
1 'polypeptide(L)'
;MKIKNVRVYGQDLGTSRPYTIAYKTVSEVINAFVEIELENGIIGIGASNSSKAVVGESVDETLNHLRDVDFSYLIGQKITQTEGLLRQTHDKFTTLPGTHAAIDIALHDAFTQFLNIPLVDYFGQQQRTLPTSITIGIKNIEETLSEADEYYGMGFRFLKVKTGLNPALDAERVIKISERMPEVVLRVDANQGYSTGDLNEFVKRTEKIKLELIEQPFSIGNFIKYVNELHPSIAQLVVADESLRNPKDALQLLKDASGCNIFNIKLMKTGGLLVAKQIAYIAECSKVKLMWGCNDESVVSIAAALHLALSSRSTKFLDLDGSLDLIKDVVTGGFLIKNGMMTLTGKNGLGVQKVS
;
A
#
# COMPACT_ATOMS: atom_id res chain seq x y z
N MET A 1 0.43 2.62 32.01
CA MET A 1 1.71 2.37 31.31
C MET A 1 2.06 3.60 30.48
N LYS A 2 3.27 4.12 30.63
CA LYS A 2 3.71 5.34 29.91
C LYS A 2 4.70 4.99 28.82
N ILE A 3 4.78 5.87 27.82
CA ILE A 3 5.84 5.86 26.80
C ILE A 3 7.13 6.34 27.48
N LYS A 4 8.17 5.49 27.44
CA LYS A 4 9.46 5.74 28.07
C LYS A 4 10.44 6.43 27.10
N ASN A 5 10.48 5.96 25.85
CA ASN A 5 11.44 6.42 24.86
C ASN A 5 10.91 6.26 23.43
N VAL A 6 11.43 7.07 22.51
CA VAL A 6 11.20 6.97 21.07
C VAL A 6 12.57 6.92 20.37
N ARG A 7 12.78 5.95 19.51
CA ARG A 7 14.00 5.79 18.71
C ARG A 7 13.69 5.83 17.22
N VAL A 8 14.53 6.52 16.46
CA VAL A 8 14.42 6.64 15.00
C VAL A 8 15.70 6.15 14.34
N TYR A 9 15.57 5.39 13.27
CA TYR A 9 16.70 4.97 12.43
C TYR A 9 16.26 4.67 11.00
N GLY A 10 17.21 4.72 10.08
CA GLY A 10 17.02 4.26 8.70
C GLY A 10 17.74 2.93 8.49
N GLN A 11 17.19 2.08 7.65
CA GLN A 11 17.81 0.83 7.24
C GLN A 11 17.58 0.60 5.74
N ASP A 12 18.66 0.35 5.01
CA ASP A 12 18.55 -0.20 3.66
C ASP A 12 18.24 -1.69 3.76
N LEU A 13 17.10 -2.08 3.19
CA LEU A 13 16.63 -3.47 3.18
C LEU A 13 17.12 -4.22 1.93
N GLY A 14 17.62 -3.47 0.94
CA GLY A 14 18.04 -4.00 -0.35
C GLY A 14 16.89 -4.59 -1.18
N THR A 15 17.09 -4.75 -2.47
CA THR A 15 16.17 -5.48 -3.34
C THR A 15 16.91 -6.57 -4.11
N SER A 16 16.35 -7.78 -4.13
CA SER A 16 16.87 -8.92 -4.90
C SER A 16 16.62 -8.74 -6.41
N ARG A 17 15.68 -7.86 -6.78
CA ARG A 17 15.26 -7.61 -8.17
C ARG A 17 15.08 -6.13 -8.43
N PRO A 18 16.09 -5.44 -8.94
CA PRO A 18 15.89 -4.08 -9.47
C PRO A 18 14.80 -4.10 -10.55
N TYR A 19 13.86 -3.16 -10.50
CA TYR A 19 12.76 -3.08 -11.46
C TYR A 19 12.52 -1.66 -11.93
N THR A 20 11.86 -1.53 -13.09
CA THR A 20 11.53 -0.25 -13.70
C THR A 20 10.02 -0.01 -13.70
N ILE A 21 9.63 1.17 -13.29
CA ILE A 21 8.29 1.75 -13.43
C ILE A 21 8.35 2.92 -14.40
N ALA A 22 7.21 3.52 -14.76
CA ALA A 22 7.12 4.54 -15.80
C ALA A 22 8.12 5.72 -15.65
N TYR A 23 8.58 6.02 -14.43
CA TYR A 23 9.41 7.19 -14.15
C TYR A 23 10.71 6.91 -13.36
N LYS A 24 11.00 5.66 -12.95
CA LYS A 24 12.15 5.34 -12.08
C LYS A 24 12.57 3.86 -12.19
N THR A 25 13.89 3.62 -12.04
CA THR A 25 14.42 2.28 -11.70
C THR A 25 14.76 2.23 -10.21
N VAL A 26 14.30 1.20 -9.52
CA VAL A 26 14.50 0.96 -8.08
C VAL A 26 15.63 -0.06 -7.92
N SER A 27 16.69 0.30 -7.20
CA SER A 27 17.85 -0.54 -6.89
C SER A 27 18.23 -0.56 -5.41
N GLU A 28 17.68 0.37 -4.62
CA GLU A 28 17.87 0.50 -3.18
C GLU A 28 16.52 0.66 -2.50
N VAL A 29 16.34 0.07 -1.31
CA VAL A 29 15.09 0.13 -0.56
C VAL A 29 15.36 0.55 0.88
N ILE A 30 15.55 1.86 1.07
CA ILE A 30 15.72 2.43 2.40
C ILE A 30 14.34 2.60 3.03
N ASN A 31 14.19 2.12 4.27
CA ASN A 31 13.02 2.36 5.11
C ASN A 31 13.41 3.15 6.36
N ALA A 32 12.53 4.07 6.76
CA ALA A 32 12.61 4.79 8.02
C ALA A 32 11.83 4.02 9.08
N PHE A 33 12.40 3.85 10.27
CA PHE A 33 11.79 3.13 11.38
C PHE A 33 11.63 4.02 12.60
N VAL A 34 10.51 3.85 13.30
CA VAL A 34 10.23 4.44 14.61
C VAL A 34 9.94 3.31 15.60
N GLU A 35 10.61 3.31 16.74
CA GLU A 35 10.34 2.41 17.85
C GLU A 35 9.85 3.21 19.05
N ILE A 36 8.73 2.82 19.63
CA ILE A 36 8.14 3.40 20.84
C ILE A 36 8.26 2.38 21.97
N GLU A 37 9.14 2.65 22.94
CA GLU A 37 9.35 1.81 24.12
C GLU A 37 8.43 2.26 25.25
N LEU A 38 7.71 1.30 25.85
CA LEU A 38 6.92 1.49 27.06
C LEU A 38 7.74 1.15 28.33
N GLU A 39 7.33 1.67 29.50
CA GLU A 39 8.00 1.42 30.77
C GLU A 39 8.14 -0.06 31.15
N ASN A 40 7.29 -0.94 30.64
CA ASN A 40 7.33 -2.40 30.86
C ASN A 40 8.17 -3.16 29.83
N GLY A 41 8.88 -2.46 28.94
CA GLY A 41 9.73 -3.06 27.94
C GLY A 41 9.04 -3.48 26.64
N ILE A 42 7.74 -3.25 26.47
CA ILE A 42 7.05 -3.39 25.17
C ILE A 42 7.65 -2.37 24.21
N ILE A 43 7.94 -2.80 22.99
CA ILE A 43 8.42 -1.95 21.91
C ILE A 43 7.45 -2.08 20.75
N GLY A 44 6.72 -1.01 20.45
CA GLY A 44 5.95 -0.88 19.21
C GLY A 44 6.86 -0.37 18.10
N ILE A 45 6.73 -0.94 16.91
CA ILE A 45 7.54 -0.58 15.74
C ILE A 45 6.66 -0.07 14.60
N GLY A 46 7.10 1.00 13.95
CA GLY A 46 6.51 1.53 12.73
C GLY A 46 7.58 1.71 11.66
N ALA A 47 7.17 1.65 10.41
CA ALA A 47 8.05 1.83 9.27
C ALA A 47 7.43 2.72 8.21
N SER A 48 8.29 3.35 7.40
CA SER A 48 7.90 4.15 6.25
C SER A 48 8.91 3.99 5.12
N ASN A 49 8.41 3.80 3.89
CA ASN A 49 9.14 3.96 2.65
C ASN A 49 8.43 5.00 1.79
N SER A 50 8.88 6.25 1.87
CA SER A 50 8.29 7.38 1.15
C SER A 50 8.91 7.53 -0.22
N SER A 51 8.09 7.80 -1.22
CA SER A 51 8.51 8.15 -2.59
C SER A 51 7.99 9.53 -2.95
N LYS A 52 8.89 10.45 -3.31
CA LYS A 52 8.50 11.84 -3.63
C LYS A 52 7.44 11.93 -4.73
N ALA A 53 7.50 11.04 -5.72
CA ALA A 53 6.53 10.98 -6.81
C ALA A 53 5.13 10.55 -6.35
N VAL A 54 5.05 9.70 -5.31
CA VAL A 54 3.79 9.13 -4.82
C VAL A 54 3.21 9.95 -3.68
N VAL A 55 4.06 10.36 -2.71
CA VAL A 55 3.60 10.96 -1.45
C VAL A 55 4.05 12.39 -1.24
N GLY A 56 4.91 12.94 -2.11
CA GLY A 56 5.45 14.30 -1.98
C GLY A 56 6.63 14.41 -0.99
N GLU A 57 7.01 13.35 -0.31
CA GLU A 57 8.12 13.24 0.65
C GLU A 57 9.04 12.09 0.23
N SER A 58 10.35 12.29 0.18
CA SER A 58 11.33 11.23 -0.04
C SER A 58 11.68 10.54 1.27
N VAL A 59 12.31 9.37 1.21
CA VAL A 59 12.74 8.65 2.40
C VAL A 59 13.81 9.42 3.19
N ASP A 60 14.69 10.14 2.52
CA ASP A 60 15.71 10.98 3.18
C ASP A 60 15.06 12.16 3.89
N GLU A 61 14.07 12.82 3.25
CA GLU A 61 13.28 13.88 3.89
C GLU A 61 12.55 13.31 5.11
N THR A 62 11.90 12.14 5.00
CA THR A 62 11.25 11.45 6.12
C THR A 62 12.22 11.17 7.26
N LEU A 63 13.41 10.64 6.98
CA LEU A 63 14.42 10.35 8.00
C LEU A 63 14.93 11.63 8.70
N ASN A 64 15.15 12.70 7.94
CA ASN A 64 15.56 13.98 8.50
C ASN A 64 14.45 14.57 9.38
N HIS A 65 13.21 14.62 8.88
CA HIS A 65 12.07 15.07 9.67
C HIS A 65 11.93 14.26 10.97
N LEU A 66 11.97 12.93 10.91
CA LEU A 66 11.86 12.07 12.09
C LEU A 66 12.97 12.28 13.12
N ARG A 67 14.21 12.57 12.67
CA ARG A 67 15.35 12.87 13.57
C ARG A 67 15.20 14.23 14.26
N ASP A 68 14.55 15.19 13.59
CA ASP A 68 14.33 16.55 14.09
C ASP A 68 13.06 16.67 14.93
N VAL A 69 12.23 15.60 15.02
CA VAL A 69 11.01 15.62 15.83
C VAL A 69 11.33 15.72 17.32
N ASP A 70 10.79 16.72 17.98
CA ASP A 70 10.68 16.73 19.43
C ASP A 70 9.56 15.79 19.88
N PHE A 71 9.95 14.60 20.34
CA PHE A 71 9.03 13.57 20.87
C PHE A 71 8.54 13.82 22.29
N SER A 72 8.82 14.97 22.90
CA SER A 72 8.33 15.33 24.24
C SER A 72 6.81 15.23 24.37
N TYR A 73 6.07 15.39 23.26
CA TYR A 73 4.61 15.23 23.24
C TYR A 73 4.13 13.78 23.41
N LEU A 74 5.01 12.79 23.18
CA LEU A 74 4.73 11.36 23.38
C LEU A 74 5.35 10.84 24.68
N ILE A 75 6.60 11.24 24.98
CA ILE A 75 7.34 10.72 26.15
C ILE A 75 6.64 11.12 27.44
N GLY A 76 6.45 10.14 28.32
CA GLY A 76 5.73 10.31 29.60
C GLY A 76 4.20 10.22 29.49
N GLN A 77 3.63 10.22 28.27
CA GLN A 77 2.18 10.06 28.06
C GLN A 77 1.74 8.60 28.30
N LYS A 78 0.50 8.41 28.73
CA LYS A 78 -0.07 7.07 28.90
C LYS A 78 -0.44 6.49 27.54
N ILE A 79 0.00 5.26 27.26
CA ILE A 79 -0.33 4.57 25.99
C ILE A 79 -1.85 4.37 25.82
N THR A 80 -2.62 4.34 26.91
CA THR A 80 -4.09 4.28 26.85
C THR A 80 -4.74 5.55 26.27
N GLN A 81 -3.98 6.62 26.03
CA GLN A 81 -4.43 7.84 25.37
C GLN A 81 -4.12 7.83 23.86
N THR A 82 -3.85 6.64 23.29
CA THR A 82 -3.39 6.44 21.90
C THR A 82 -4.21 7.25 20.89
N GLU A 83 -5.54 7.26 20.95
CA GLU A 83 -6.37 8.04 20.02
C GLU A 83 -6.03 9.55 20.04
N GLY A 84 -5.82 10.12 21.23
CA GLY A 84 -5.40 11.52 21.36
C GLY A 84 -3.99 11.76 20.84
N LEU A 85 -3.07 10.83 21.09
CA LEU A 85 -1.68 10.91 20.60
C LEU A 85 -1.61 10.79 19.07
N LEU A 86 -2.42 9.92 18.48
CA LEU A 86 -2.53 9.76 17.03
C LEU A 86 -3.06 11.04 16.36
N ARG A 87 -4.10 11.66 16.94
CA ARG A 87 -4.62 12.94 16.42
C ARG A 87 -3.59 14.05 16.55
N GLN A 88 -2.89 14.15 17.67
CA GLN A 88 -1.83 15.12 17.87
C GLN A 88 -0.66 14.91 16.87
N THR A 89 -0.31 13.66 16.59
CA THR A 89 0.68 13.31 15.57
C THR A 89 0.19 13.72 14.18
N HIS A 90 -1.07 13.42 13.84
CA HIS A 90 -1.67 13.83 12.58
C HIS A 90 -1.61 15.34 12.40
N ASP A 91 -2.03 16.12 13.40
CA ASP A 91 -2.06 17.60 13.32
C ASP A 91 -0.65 18.19 13.12
N LYS A 92 0.38 17.56 13.72
CA LYS A 92 1.79 17.98 13.56
C LYS A 92 2.34 17.66 12.17
N PHE A 93 1.96 16.53 11.56
CA PHE A 93 2.60 15.99 10.35
C PHE A 93 1.63 15.81 9.17
N THR A 94 0.57 16.62 9.09
CA THR A 94 -0.46 16.53 8.04
C THR A 94 0.12 16.61 6.61
N THR A 95 1.22 17.32 6.39
CA THR A 95 1.89 17.48 5.10
C THR A 95 3.09 16.55 4.91
N LEU A 96 3.39 15.69 5.88
CA LEU A 96 4.53 14.78 5.92
C LEU A 96 4.04 13.35 6.13
N PRO A 97 3.38 12.74 5.11
CA PRO A 97 2.67 11.49 5.28
C PRO A 97 3.60 10.31 5.64
N GLY A 98 4.83 10.28 5.11
CA GLY A 98 5.79 9.25 5.47
C GLY A 98 6.24 9.34 6.93
N THR A 99 6.56 10.56 7.39
CA THR A 99 6.90 10.85 8.78
C THR A 99 5.74 10.45 9.71
N HIS A 100 4.51 10.84 9.35
CA HIS A 100 3.31 10.51 10.11
C HIS A 100 3.07 8.99 10.17
N ALA A 101 3.17 8.28 9.03
CA ALA A 101 2.91 6.84 8.96
C ALA A 101 3.82 6.03 9.90
N ALA A 102 5.12 6.34 9.95
CA ALA A 102 6.05 5.63 10.83
C ALA A 102 5.68 5.78 12.31
N ILE A 103 5.29 6.98 12.76
CA ILE A 103 4.89 7.24 14.15
C ILE A 103 3.53 6.60 14.45
N ASP A 104 2.56 6.74 13.54
CA ASP A 104 1.21 6.22 13.66
C ASP A 104 1.20 4.70 13.81
N ILE A 105 1.92 3.99 12.95
CA ILE A 105 2.04 2.53 13.01
C ILE A 105 2.68 2.08 14.32
N ALA A 106 3.78 2.75 14.77
CA ALA A 106 4.46 2.42 16.01
C ALA A 106 3.55 2.61 17.25
N LEU A 107 2.73 3.67 17.27
CA LEU A 107 1.75 3.90 18.34
C LEU A 107 0.68 2.80 18.38
N HIS A 108 0.12 2.42 17.24
CA HIS A 108 -0.87 1.34 17.14
C HIS A 108 -0.28 0.00 17.58
N ASP A 109 0.94 -0.31 17.17
CA ASP A 109 1.61 -1.54 17.54
C ASP A 109 1.91 -1.60 19.06
N ALA A 110 2.50 -0.52 19.64
CA ALA A 110 2.74 -0.44 21.08
C ALA A 110 1.45 -0.58 21.89
N PHE A 111 0.37 0.07 21.43
CA PHE A 111 -0.93 0.06 22.12
C PHE A 111 -1.57 -1.33 22.09
N THR A 112 -1.60 -1.98 20.93
CA THR A 112 -2.26 -3.28 20.82
C THR A 112 -1.43 -4.42 21.42
N GLN A 113 -0.10 -4.31 21.45
CA GLN A 113 0.75 -5.17 22.28
C GLN A 113 0.45 -4.97 23.77
N PHE A 114 0.29 -3.72 24.24
CA PHE A 114 -0.11 -3.44 25.62
C PHE A 114 -1.49 -4.02 25.98
N LEU A 115 -2.44 -4.00 25.04
CA LEU A 115 -3.76 -4.65 25.22
C LEU A 115 -3.70 -6.18 25.12
N ASN A 116 -2.57 -6.75 24.69
CA ASN A 116 -2.38 -8.17 24.45
C ASN A 116 -3.34 -8.75 23.39
N ILE A 117 -3.59 -8.00 22.32
CA ILE A 117 -4.43 -8.38 21.18
C ILE A 117 -3.72 -8.10 19.84
N PRO A 118 -4.04 -8.83 18.76
CA PRO A 118 -3.67 -8.44 17.41
C PRO A 118 -4.29 -7.10 17.00
N LEU A 119 -3.58 -6.31 16.19
CA LEU A 119 -4.09 -5.02 15.72
C LEU A 119 -5.41 -5.14 14.95
N VAL A 120 -5.63 -6.23 14.20
CA VAL A 120 -6.88 -6.47 13.48
C VAL A 120 -8.09 -6.62 14.42
N ASP A 121 -7.89 -7.17 15.61
CA ASP A 121 -8.96 -7.32 16.60
C ASP A 121 -9.35 -5.97 17.20
N TYR A 122 -8.38 -5.06 17.38
CA TYR A 122 -8.66 -3.68 17.78
C TYR A 122 -9.52 -2.94 16.75
N PHE A 123 -9.31 -3.20 15.45
CA PHE A 123 -10.13 -2.62 14.38
C PHE A 123 -11.46 -3.36 14.14
N GLY A 124 -11.57 -4.61 14.59
CA GLY A 124 -12.73 -5.48 14.36
C GLY A 124 -12.61 -6.29 13.05
N GLN A 125 -11.96 -7.46 13.14
CA GLN A 125 -11.71 -8.33 11.99
C GLN A 125 -13.01 -8.70 11.24
N GLN A 126 -13.02 -8.51 9.92
CA GLN A 126 -14.13 -8.86 9.03
C GLN A 126 -13.78 -10.02 8.08
N GLN A 127 -12.51 -10.18 7.74
CA GLN A 127 -12.02 -11.19 6.81
C GLN A 127 -10.78 -11.87 7.41
N ARG A 128 -10.55 -13.13 7.06
CA ARG A 128 -9.40 -13.88 7.60
C ARG A 128 -8.22 -13.93 6.64
N THR A 129 -8.51 -13.93 5.35
CA THR A 129 -7.51 -14.05 4.29
C THR A 129 -8.04 -13.46 3.00
N LEU A 130 -7.14 -12.93 2.20
CA LEU A 130 -7.41 -12.44 0.84
C LEU A 130 -6.19 -12.71 -0.05
N PRO A 131 -6.39 -12.88 -1.37
CA PRO A 131 -5.28 -12.98 -2.30
C PRO A 131 -4.64 -11.61 -2.51
N THR A 132 -3.30 -11.57 -2.52
CA THR A 132 -2.54 -10.42 -3.01
C THR A 132 -2.13 -10.62 -4.46
N SER A 133 -2.03 -9.53 -5.23
CA SER A 133 -1.27 -9.56 -6.48
C SER A 133 0.23 -9.56 -6.21
N ILE A 134 0.98 -9.95 -7.22
CA ILE A 134 2.41 -9.74 -7.29
C ILE A 134 2.74 -8.97 -8.57
N THR A 135 3.67 -8.03 -8.47
CA THR A 135 3.90 -7.00 -9.49
C THR A 135 4.99 -7.43 -10.47
N ILE A 136 4.70 -7.29 -11.75
CA ILE A 136 5.66 -7.43 -12.85
C ILE A 136 5.97 -6.04 -13.39
N GLY A 137 7.23 -5.63 -13.33
CA GLY A 137 7.71 -4.35 -13.85
C GLY A 137 7.61 -4.23 -15.37
N ILE A 138 7.92 -3.03 -15.92
CA ILE A 138 7.97 -2.82 -17.37
C ILE A 138 9.22 -3.49 -17.91
N LYS A 139 9.05 -4.53 -18.72
CA LYS A 139 10.09 -5.37 -19.32
C LYS A 139 9.71 -5.74 -20.75
N ASN A 140 10.62 -6.37 -21.49
CA ASN A 140 10.26 -7.00 -22.77
C ASN A 140 9.33 -8.21 -22.54
N ILE A 141 8.77 -8.76 -23.63
CA ILE A 141 7.77 -9.84 -23.56
C ILE A 141 8.37 -11.11 -22.95
N GLU A 142 9.58 -11.49 -23.34
CA GLU A 142 10.23 -12.70 -22.87
C GLU A 142 10.51 -12.66 -21.37
N GLU A 143 11.09 -11.56 -20.88
CA GLU A 143 11.33 -11.34 -19.46
C GLU A 143 10.01 -11.29 -18.67
N THR A 144 8.97 -10.63 -19.23
CA THR A 144 7.63 -10.56 -18.60
C THR A 144 7.02 -11.95 -18.44
N LEU A 145 7.10 -12.79 -19.45
CA LEU A 145 6.57 -14.15 -19.41
C LEU A 145 7.38 -15.05 -18.47
N SER A 146 8.70 -14.90 -18.46
CA SER A 146 9.58 -15.67 -17.54
C SER A 146 9.23 -15.36 -16.06
N GLU A 147 9.03 -14.08 -15.73
CA GLU A 147 8.66 -13.66 -14.39
C GLU A 147 7.23 -14.09 -14.01
N ALA A 148 6.30 -14.02 -14.97
CA ALA A 148 4.95 -14.53 -14.79
C ALA A 148 4.92 -16.05 -14.52
N ASP A 149 5.72 -16.84 -15.25
CA ASP A 149 5.87 -18.28 -15.03
C ASP A 149 6.41 -18.58 -13.62
N GLU A 150 7.41 -17.82 -13.17
CA GLU A 150 7.98 -17.97 -11.84
C GLU A 150 6.94 -17.71 -10.76
N TYR A 151 6.23 -16.57 -10.82
CA TYR A 151 5.21 -16.21 -9.85
C TYR A 151 4.03 -17.18 -9.85
N TYR A 152 3.65 -17.66 -11.04
CA TYR A 152 2.66 -18.71 -11.18
C TYR A 152 3.11 -20.01 -10.48
N GLY A 153 4.38 -20.39 -10.66
CA GLY A 153 5.00 -21.54 -10.00
C GLY A 153 5.05 -21.39 -8.47
N MET A 154 5.21 -20.16 -7.95
CA MET A 154 5.13 -19.84 -6.53
C MET A 154 3.68 -19.88 -5.97
N GLY A 155 2.69 -20.07 -6.84
CA GLY A 155 1.28 -20.18 -6.48
C GLY A 155 0.45 -18.90 -6.60
N PHE A 156 1.03 -17.80 -7.07
CA PHE A 156 0.26 -16.57 -7.33
C PHE A 156 -0.71 -16.78 -8.49
N ARG A 157 -1.89 -16.20 -8.37
CA ARG A 157 -2.94 -16.23 -9.41
C ARG A 157 -3.46 -14.84 -9.75
N PHE A 158 -2.96 -13.82 -9.10
CA PHE A 158 -3.23 -12.42 -9.35
C PHE A 158 -1.91 -11.74 -9.73
N LEU A 159 -1.79 -11.30 -10.98
CA LEU A 159 -0.60 -10.60 -11.46
C LEU A 159 -0.94 -9.16 -11.78
N LYS A 160 -0.13 -8.24 -11.25
CA LYS A 160 -0.21 -6.81 -11.55
C LYS A 160 0.91 -6.46 -12.53
N VAL A 161 0.54 -6.02 -13.73
CA VAL A 161 1.50 -5.68 -14.79
C VAL A 161 1.64 -4.16 -14.85
N LYS A 162 2.86 -3.67 -14.67
CA LYS A 162 3.17 -2.25 -14.87
C LYS A 162 3.10 -1.89 -16.35
N THR A 163 2.42 -0.78 -16.64
CA THR A 163 2.11 -0.25 -17.97
C THR A 163 2.38 1.26 -18.00
N GLY A 164 1.89 1.99 -18.99
CA GLY A 164 1.91 3.46 -19.00
C GLY A 164 2.97 4.08 -19.91
N LEU A 165 3.76 3.29 -20.65
CA LEU A 165 4.76 3.82 -21.60
C LEU A 165 4.30 3.72 -23.05
N ASN A 166 3.74 2.60 -23.46
CA ASN A 166 3.30 2.36 -24.83
C ASN A 166 2.09 1.42 -24.82
N PRO A 167 0.88 1.90 -25.12
CA PRO A 167 -0.35 1.12 -25.00
C PRO A 167 -0.36 -0.16 -25.88
N ALA A 168 0.32 -0.15 -27.03
CA ALA A 168 0.40 -1.32 -27.90
C ALA A 168 1.29 -2.42 -27.31
N LEU A 169 2.49 -2.08 -26.84
CA LEU A 169 3.41 -3.01 -26.18
C LEU A 169 2.88 -3.46 -24.81
N ASP A 170 2.25 -2.57 -24.08
CA ASP A 170 1.60 -2.87 -22.79
C ASP A 170 0.48 -3.91 -22.99
N ALA A 171 -0.36 -3.71 -24.00
CA ALA A 171 -1.42 -4.65 -24.36
C ALA A 171 -0.84 -6.02 -24.81
N GLU A 172 0.23 -6.02 -25.60
CA GLU A 172 0.85 -7.25 -26.05
C GLU A 172 1.37 -8.09 -24.90
N ARG A 173 2.05 -7.47 -23.90
CA ARG A 173 2.51 -8.17 -22.68
C ARG A 173 1.36 -8.82 -21.93
N VAL A 174 0.27 -8.08 -21.71
CA VAL A 174 -0.93 -8.55 -21.01
C VAL A 174 -1.60 -9.71 -21.78
N ILE A 175 -1.73 -9.59 -23.11
CA ILE A 175 -2.30 -10.64 -23.97
C ILE A 175 -1.46 -11.91 -23.87
N LYS A 176 -0.13 -11.79 -23.97
CA LYS A 176 0.78 -12.95 -23.92
C LYS A 176 0.74 -13.67 -22.58
N ILE A 177 0.61 -12.95 -21.45
CA ILE A 177 0.39 -13.58 -20.14
C ILE A 177 -0.94 -14.33 -20.13
N SER A 178 -2.02 -13.69 -20.60
CA SER A 178 -3.36 -14.31 -20.61
C SER A 178 -3.44 -15.56 -21.52
N GLU A 179 -2.75 -15.53 -22.68
CA GLU A 179 -2.65 -16.69 -23.58
C GLU A 179 -1.92 -17.86 -22.90
N ARG A 180 -0.85 -17.57 -22.16
CA ARG A 180 0.01 -18.57 -21.51
C ARG A 180 -0.60 -19.12 -20.22
N MET A 181 -1.35 -18.30 -19.48
CA MET A 181 -1.94 -18.61 -18.16
C MET A 181 -3.40 -18.14 -18.08
N PRO A 182 -4.35 -18.84 -18.73
CA PRO A 182 -5.75 -18.38 -18.83
C PRO A 182 -6.47 -18.24 -17.48
N GLU A 183 -6.02 -18.91 -16.41
CA GLU A 183 -6.58 -18.86 -15.08
C GLU A 183 -6.07 -17.70 -14.22
N VAL A 184 -5.04 -16.99 -14.68
CA VAL A 184 -4.50 -15.84 -13.94
C VAL A 184 -5.41 -14.63 -14.08
N VAL A 185 -5.67 -13.95 -12.98
CA VAL A 185 -6.38 -12.68 -12.94
C VAL A 185 -5.37 -11.54 -13.16
N LEU A 186 -5.63 -10.72 -14.17
CA LEU A 186 -4.73 -9.65 -14.57
C LEU A 186 -5.23 -8.30 -14.06
N ARG A 187 -4.32 -7.55 -13.45
CA ARG A 187 -4.44 -6.16 -13.05
C ARG A 187 -3.37 -5.37 -13.81
N VAL A 188 -3.66 -4.12 -14.15
CA VAL A 188 -2.68 -3.24 -14.77
C VAL A 188 -2.56 -1.95 -13.99
N ASP A 189 -1.35 -1.39 -13.97
CA ASP A 189 -1.06 -0.11 -13.32
C ASP A 189 -0.23 0.76 -14.27
N ALA A 190 -0.84 1.84 -14.70
CA ALA A 190 -0.21 2.76 -15.64
C ALA A 190 0.56 3.89 -14.94
N ASN A 191 0.49 4.00 -13.61
CA ASN A 191 1.18 5.03 -12.83
C ASN A 191 1.11 6.42 -13.47
N GLN A 192 -0.10 6.84 -13.86
CA GLN A 192 -0.39 8.15 -14.48
C GLN A 192 0.12 8.30 -15.92
N GLY A 193 0.62 7.24 -16.57
CA GLY A 193 1.33 7.32 -17.84
C GLY A 193 0.46 7.44 -19.09
N TYR A 194 -0.87 7.26 -19.00
CA TYR A 194 -1.75 7.27 -20.17
C TYR A 194 -2.49 8.59 -20.36
N SER A 195 -2.68 8.97 -21.62
CA SER A 195 -3.75 9.85 -22.07
C SER A 195 -5.08 9.06 -22.24
N THR A 196 -6.18 9.76 -22.49
CA THR A 196 -7.45 9.08 -22.85
C THR A 196 -7.34 8.27 -24.15
N GLY A 197 -6.55 8.74 -25.12
CA GLY A 197 -6.25 8.01 -26.36
C GLY A 197 -5.51 6.72 -26.10
N ASP A 198 -4.45 6.77 -25.27
CA ASP A 198 -3.64 5.59 -24.92
C ASP A 198 -4.46 4.53 -24.18
N LEU A 199 -5.28 4.96 -23.20
CA LEU A 199 -6.15 4.02 -22.49
C LEU A 199 -7.18 3.37 -23.42
N ASN A 200 -7.80 4.14 -24.33
CA ASN A 200 -8.74 3.61 -25.30
C ASN A 200 -8.09 2.63 -26.25
N GLU A 201 -6.86 2.90 -26.72
CA GLU A 201 -6.09 1.98 -27.54
C GLU A 201 -5.77 0.68 -26.77
N PHE A 202 -5.28 0.81 -25.53
CA PHE A 202 -4.97 -0.33 -24.66
C PHE A 202 -6.20 -1.22 -24.43
N VAL A 203 -7.33 -0.63 -24.03
CA VAL A 203 -8.58 -1.36 -23.78
C VAL A 203 -9.11 -2.03 -25.03
N LYS A 204 -9.06 -1.36 -26.20
CA LYS A 204 -9.48 -1.93 -27.48
C LYS A 204 -8.62 -3.16 -27.84
N ARG A 205 -7.31 -3.11 -27.62
CA ARG A 205 -6.41 -4.23 -27.89
C ARG A 205 -6.64 -5.40 -26.92
N THR A 206 -6.99 -5.11 -25.68
CA THR A 206 -7.22 -6.09 -24.61
C THR A 206 -8.70 -6.47 -24.42
N GLU A 207 -9.59 -6.14 -25.36
CA GLU A 207 -11.05 -6.35 -25.23
C GLU A 207 -11.46 -7.81 -24.93
N LYS A 208 -10.64 -8.78 -25.38
CA LYS A 208 -10.84 -10.22 -25.16
C LYS A 208 -10.23 -10.71 -23.84
N ILE A 209 -9.50 -9.86 -23.13
CA ILE A 209 -8.82 -10.18 -21.89
C ILE A 209 -9.69 -9.71 -20.73
N LYS A 210 -9.91 -10.58 -19.75
CA LYS A 210 -10.60 -10.21 -18.53
C LYS A 210 -9.64 -9.49 -17.58
N LEU A 211 -9.56 -8.17 -17.70
CA LEU A 211 -8.88 -7.33 -16.74
C LEU A 211 -9.74 -7.14 -15.49
N GLU A 212 -9.15 -7.27 -14.30
CA GLU A 212 -9.85 -7.03 -13.03
C GLU A 212 -9.82 -5.54 -12.67
N LEU A 213 -8.67 -4.89 -12.84
CA LEU A 213 -8.42 -3.50 -12.45
C LEU A 213 -7.54 -2.78 -13.48
N ILE A 214 -7.74 -1.46 -13.59
CA ILE A 214 -6.88 -0.50 -14.30
C ILE A 214 -6.53 0.61 -13.31
N GLU A 215 -5.33 0.53 -12.70
CA GLU A 215 -4.90 1.45 -11.66
C GLU A 215 -4.29 2.71 -12.25
N GLN A 216 -4.73 3.86 -11.72
CA GLN A 216 -4.29 5.23 -11.99
C GLN A 216 -3.82 5.47 -13.43
N PRO A 217 -4.69 5.32 -14.43
CA PRO A 217 -4.27 5.50 -15.82
C PRO A 217 -3.85 6.94 -16.13
N PHE A 218 -4.45 7.92 -15.46
CA PHE A 218 -4.30 9.34 -15.76
C PHE A 218 -3.57 10.10 -14.66
N SER A 219 -2.90 11.19 -15.04
CA SER A 219 -2.30 12.13 -14.08
C SER A 219 -3.34 12.65 -13.08
N ILE A 220 -2.91 12.95 -11.85
CA ILE A 220 -3.77 13.42 -10.75
C ILE A 220 -4.64 14.59 -11.20
N GLY A 221 -4.05 15.59 -11.88
CA GLY A 221 -4.78 16.80 -12.31
C GLY A 221 -5.89 16.57 -13.35
N ASN A 222 -5.79 15.48 -14.10
CA ASN A 222 -6.75 15.11 -15.15
C ASN A 222 -7.64 13.93 -14.79
N PHE A 223 -7.38 13.26 -13.66
CA PHE A 223 -8.01 11.98 -13.31
C PHE A 223 -9.53 12.06 -13.33
N ILE A 224 -10.14 12.99 -12.58
CA ILE A 224 -11.60 13.14 -12.50
C ILE A 224 -12.19 13.44 -13.87
N LYS A 225 -11.60 14.39 -14.60
CA LYS A 225 -12.08 14.77 -15.93
C LYS A 225 -12.08 13.56 -16.87
N TYR A 226 -10.97 12.86 -16.98
CA TYR A 226 -10.83 11.79 -17.96
C TYR A 226 -11.60 10.52 -17.58
N VAL A 227 -11.72 10.20 -16.27
CA VAL A 227 -12.60 9.11 -15.83
C VAL A 227 -14.05 9.34 -16.24
N ASN A 228 -14.54 10.58 -16.15
CA ASN A 228 -15.90 10.94 -16.56
C ASN A 228 -16.13 10.89 -18.08
N GLU A 229 -15.07 10.92 -18.88
CA GLU A 229 -15.13 10.77 -20.34
C GLU A 229 -15.11 9.28 -20.78
N LEU A 230 -14.81 8.34 -19.85
CA LEU A 230 -14.75 6.92 -20.17
C LEU A 230 -16.15 6.29 -20.33
N HIS A 231 -16.19 5.25 -21.15
CA HIS A 231 -17.36 4.38 -21.15
C HIS A 231 -17.56 3.74 -19.77
N PRO A 232 -18.78 3.61 -19.22
CA PRO A 232 -19.03 3.10 -17.88
C PRO A 232 -18.42 1.72 -17.59
N SER A 233 -18.35 0.85 -18.61
CA SER A 233 -17.71 -0.49 -18.46
C SER A 233 -16.20 -0.42 -18.23
N ILE A 234 -15.55 0.66 -18.62
CA ILE A 234 -14.12 0.92 -18.38
C ILE A 234 -13.95 1.66 -17.07
N ALA A 235 -14.71 2.72 -16.85
CA ALA A 235 -14.65 3.54 -15.65
C ALA A 235 -14.77 2.72 -14.35
N GLN A 236 -15.63 1.69 -14.34
CA GLN A 236 -15.81 0.80 -13.19
C GLN A 236 -14.59 -0.07 -12.84
N LEU A 237 -13.62 -0.22 -13.77
CA LEU A 237 -12.36 -0.94 -13.55
C LEU A 237 -11.26 -0.01 -13.04
N VAL A 238 -11.46 1.31 -13.17
CA VAL A 238 -10.44 2.31 -12.80
C VAL A 238 -10.31 2.40 -11.29
N VAL A 239 -9.07 2.37 -10.82
CA VAL A 239 -8.68 2.52 -9.42
C VAL A 239 -8.02 3.89 -9.23
N ALA A 240 -8.45 4.64 -8.23
CA ALA A 240 -7.78 5.86 -7.79
C ALA A 240 -6.64 5.50 -6.82
N ASP A 241 -5.38 5.68 -7.24
CA ASP A 241 -4.19 5.51 -6.39
C ASP A 241 -3.61 6.87 -6.00
N GLU A 242 -2.80 7.50 -6.83
CA GLU A 242 -2.17 8.79 -6.51
C GLU A 242 -3.19 9.93 -6.37
N SER A 243 -4.39 9.74 -6.92
CA SER A 243 -5.51 10.67 -6.77
C SER A 243 -6.24 10.57 -5.43
N LEU A 244 -5.86 9.61 -4.57
CA LEU A 244 -6.46 9.37 -3.25
C LEU A 244 -5.38 9.39 -2.17
N ARG A 245 -5.28 10.43 -1.36
CA ARG A 245 -4.27 10.57 -0.31
C ARG A 245 -4.85 10.82 1.07
N ASN A 246 -6.07 11.35 1.13
CA ASN A 246 -6.71 11.74 2.38
C ASN A 246 -8.25 11.68 2.25
N PRO A 247 -9.01 11.84 3.35
CA PRO A 247 -10.47 11.80 3.32
C PRO A 247 -11.14 12.86 2.44
N LYS A 248 -10.49 14.02 2.23
CA LYS A 248 -11.04 15.07 1.34
C LYS A 248 -10.98 14.63 -0.12
N ASP A 249 -9.86 13.99 -0.53
CA ASP A 249 -9.74 13.41 -1.86
C ASP A 249 -10.82 12.33 -2.08
N ALA A 250 -11.06 11.46 -1.07
CA ALA A 250 -12.10 10.44 -1.15
C ALA A 250 -13.50 11.03 -1.36
N LEU A 251 -13.85 12.08 -0.60
CA LEU A 251 -15.13 12.79 -0.75
C LEU A 251 -15.24 13.50 -2.10
N GLN A 252 -14.14 14.07 -2.60
CA GLN A 252 -14.11 14.70 -3.91
C GLN A 252 -14.29 13.68 -5.04
N LEU A 253 -13.60 12.54 -4.98
CA LEU A 253 -13.77 11.45 -5.94
C LEU A 253 -15.21 10.93 -5.97
N LEU A 254 -15.83 10.74 -4.82
CA LEU A 254 -17.23 10.32 -4.72
C LEU A 254 -18.19 11.31 -5.37
N LYS A 255 -17.92 12.61 -5.23
CA LYS A 255 -18.76 13.66 -5.77
C LYS A 255 -18.56 13.84 -7.28
N ASP A 256 -17.29 13.84 -7.72
CA ASP A 256 -16.93 14.43 -9.01
C ASP A 256 -16.42 13.38 -10.03
N ALA A 257 -16.05 12.14 -9.61
CA ALA A 257 -15.54 11.07 -10.48
C ALA A 257 -16.60 9.96 -10.65
N SER A 258 -17.61 10.20 -11.48
CA SER A 258 -18.68 9.23 -11.71
C SER A 258 -18.12 7.94 -12.37
N GLY A 259 -18.29 6.80 -11.72
CA GLY A 259 -17.79 5.51 -12.23
C GLY A 259 -16.47 5.02 -11.62
N CYS A 260 -15.69 5.87 -10.96
CA CYS A 260 -14.54 5.42 -10.17
C CYS A 260 -15.05 4.83 -8.83
N ASN A 261 -15.15 3.51 -8.76
CA ASN A 261 -15.72 2.80 -7.61
C ASN A 261 -14.70 1.96 -6.84
N ILE A 262 -13.41 2.23 -7.04
CA ILE A 262 -12.33 1.51 -6.38
C ILE A 262 -11.27 2.51 -5.92
N PHE A 263 -10.97 2.47 -4.62
CA PHE A 263 -9.97 3.31 -3.98
C PHE A 263 -8.78 2.45 -3.56
N ASN A 264 -7.56 2.83 -3.97
CA ASN A 264 -6.34 2.20 -3.49
C ASN A 264 -5.77 2.98 -2.29
N ILE A 265 -5.78 2.37 -1.11
CA ILE A 265 -5.18 2.91 0.11
C ILE A 265 -3.75 2.39 0.22
N LYS A 266 -2.79 3.32 0.35
CA LYS A 266 -1.41 3.03 0.77
C LYS A 266 -1.13 3.80 2.05
N LEU A 267 -0.65 3.15 3.09
CA LEU A 267 -0.37 3.81 4.38
C LEU A 267 0.61 4.97 4.23
N MET A 268 1.54 4.84 3.30
CA MET A 268 2.52 5.88 3.01
C MET A 268 1.89 7.16 2.43
N LYS A 269 0.81 7.04 1.66
CA LYS A 269 0.07 8.19 1.12
C LYS A 269 -0.84 8.84 2.16
N THR A 270 -1.46 8.02 2.98
CA THR A 270 -2.45 8.48 3.96
C THR A 270 -1.82 9.00 5.26
N GLY A 271 -0.56 8.71 5.50
CA GLY A 271 0.08 9.04 6.77
C GLY A 271 -0.25 8.06 7.90
N GLY A 272 -0.47 6.79 7.56
CA GLY A 272 -0.69 5.73 8.54
C GLY A 272 -2.13 5.24 8.66
N LEU A 273 -2.39 4.50 9.72
CA LEU A 273 -3.63 3.75 9.96
C LEU A 273 -4.82 4.64 10.33
N LEU A 274 -4.59 5.73 11.09
CA LEU A 274 -5.66 6.65 11.50
C LEU A 274 -6.41 7.21 10.30
N VAL A 275 -5.69 7.78 9.34
CA VAL A 275 -6.28 8.41 8.15
C VAL A 275 -6.79 7.37 7.16
N ALA A 276 -6.06 6.26 6.99
CA ALA A 276 -6.49 5.14 6.15
C ALA A 276 -7.83 4.56 6.61
N LYS A 277 -8.05 4.44 7.93
CA LYS A 277 -9.30 4.00 8.53
C LYS A 277 -10.47 4.95 8.24
N GLN A 278 -10.23 6.27 8.23
CA GLN A 278 -11.25 7.25 7.86
C GLN A 278 -11.68 7.08 6.40
N ILE A 279 -10.73 6.88 5.49
CA ILE A 279 -11.03 6.60 4.06
C ILE A 279 -11.81 5.28 3.95
N ALA A 280 -11.43 4.25 4.71
CA ALA A 280 -12.13 2.97 4.69
C ALA A 280 -13.59 3.09 5.14
N TYR A 281 -13.90 3.91 6.12
CA TYR A 281 -15.27 4.19 6.54
C TYR A 281 -16.07 4.98 5.48
N ILE A 282 -15.44 5.96 4.84
CA ILE A 282 -16.06 6.69 3.72
C ILE A 282 -16.42 5.71 2.60
N ALA A 283 -15.50 4.82 2.24
CA ALA A 283 -15.72 3.79 1.22
C ALA A 283 -16.85 2.82 1.60
N GLU A 284 -16.92 2.40 2.85
CA GLU A 284 -17.99 1.52 3.35
C GLU A 284 -19.35 2.20 3.27
N CYS A 285 -19.48 3.44 3.74
CA CYS A 285 -20.71 4.23 3.67
C CYS A 285 -21.17 4.47 2.22
N SER A 286 -20.23 4.58 1.28
CA SER A 286 -20.50 4.91 -0.12
C SER A 286 -20.50 3.69 -1.04
N LYS A 287 -20.34 2.46 -0.49
CA LYS A 287 -20.26 1.19 -1.24
C LYS A 287 -19.12 1.15 -2.27
N VAL A 288 -18.04 1.89 -2.02
CA VAL A 288 -16.82 1.86 -2.81
C VAL A 288 -15.98 0.67 -2.39
N LYS A 289 -15.38 -0.01 -3.35
CA LYS A 289 -14.45 -1.13 -3.09
C LYS A 289 -13.09 -0.58 -2.70
N LEU A 290 -12.40 -1.28 -1.81
CA LEU A 290 -11.04 -0.95 -1.43
C LEU A 290 -10.05 -1.95 -2.03
N MET A 291 -8.97 -1.40 -2.53
CA MET A 291 -7.69 -2.01 -2.78
C MET A 291 -6.70 -1.50 -1.74
N TRP A 292 -5.78 -2.33 -1.30
CA TRP A 292 -4.69 -1.94 -0.41
C TRP A 292 -3.38 -2.21 -1.11
N GLY A 293 -2.67 -1.14 -1.39
CA GLY A 293 -1.37 -1.19 -2.05
C GLY A 293 -0.23 -0.81 -1.11
N CYS A 294 0.97 -0.89 -1.65
CA CYS A 294 2.21 -0.55 -0.96
C CYS A 294 3.22 0.08 -1.91
N ASN A 295 4.35 0.50 -1.35
CA ASN A 295 5.63 0.68 -2.03
C ASN A 295 6.52 -0.53 -1.70
N ASP A 296 7.84 -0.43 -1.91
CA ASP A 296 8.80 -1.43 -1.39
C ASP A 296 8.99 -1.20 0.11
N GLU A 297 8.24 -1.92 0.89
CA GLU A 297 8.08 -1.64 2.30
C GLU A 297 8.49 -2.83 3.17
N SER A 298 9.03 -2.51 4.35
CA SER A 298 9.27 -3.49 5.42
C SER A 298 7.98 -4.27 5.74
N VAL A 299 8.16 -5.51 6.17
CA VAL A 299 7.10 -6.35 6.75
C VAL A 299 6.29 -5.60 7.83
N VAL A 300 6.89 -4.63 8.52
CA VAL A 300 6.20 -3.79 9.52
C VAL A 300 5.00 -3.06 8.92
N SER A 301 5.22 -2.28 7.87
CA SER A 301 4.14 -1.49 7.24
C SER A 301 3.20 -2.35 6.40
N ILE A 302 3.71 -3.41 5.75
CA ILE A 302 2.85 -4.38 5.04
C ILE A 302 1.90 -5.09 6.02
N ALA A 303 2.40 -5.54 7.19
CA ALA A 303 1.55 -6.12 8.23
C ALA A 303 0.50 -5.12 8.73
N ALA A 304 0.90 -3.86 8.98
CA ALA A 304 -0.04 -2.81 9.40
C ALA A 304 -1.15 -2.60 8.37
N ALA A 305 -0.82 -2.50 7.09
CA ALA A 305 -1.79 -2.39 6.00
C ALA A 305 -2.72 -3.60 5.94
N LEU A 306 -2.19 -4.82 6.07
CA LEU A 306 -2.99 -6.05 6.05
C LEU A 306 -3.96 -6.13 7.24
N HIS A 307 -3.54 -5.73 8.45
CA HIS A 307 -4.42 -5.68 9.62
C HIS A 307 -5.64 -4.79 9.37
N LEU A 308 -5.43 -3.60 8.84
CA LEU A 308 -6.54 -2.67 8.57
C LEU A 308 -7.36 -3.12 7.34
N ALA A 309 -6.72 -3.69 6.31
CA ALA A 309 -7.39 -4.26 5.16
C ALA A 309 -8.39 -5.35 5.54
N LEU A 310 -7.98 -6.29 6.40
CA LEU A 310 -8.82 -7.40 6.84
C LEU A 310 -9.90 -7.00 7.86
N SER A 311 -9.86 -5.77 8.37
CA SER A 311 -10.90 -5.21 9.24
C SER A 311 -12.01 -4.46 8.48
N SER A 312 -11.90 -4.27 7.17
CA SER A 312 -12.89 -3.56 6.36
C SER A 312 -13.69 -4.49 5.45
N ARG A 313 -15.02 -4.34 5.45
CA ARG A 313 -15.94 -5.05 4.55
C ARG A 313 -15.81 -4.60 3.09
N SER A 314 -15.36 -3.38 2.89
CA SER A 314 -15.14 -2.80 1.55
C SER A 314 -13.88 -3.34 0.88
N THR A 315 -12.95 -3.95 1.61
CA THR A 315 -11.74 -4.54 1.04
C THR A 315 -12.08 -5.69 0.09
N LYS A 316 -11.63 -5.58 -1.15
CA LYS A 316 -11.79 -6.60 -2.19
C LYS A 316 -10.46 -7.02 -2.79
N PHE A 317 -9.46 -6.13 -2.75
CA PHE A 317 -8.21 -6.33 -3.47
C PHE A 317 -7.02 -6.04 -2.55
N LEU A 318 -6.01 -6.91 -2.58
CA LEU A 318 -4.70 -6.67 -1.99
C LEU A 318 -3.65 -6.59 -3.10
N ASP A 319 -2.66 -5.75 -2.87
CA ASP A 319 -1.46 -5.53 -3.66
C ASP A 319 -0.34 -5.19 -2.67
N LEU A 320 -0.08 -6.14 -1.77
CA LEU A 320 0.80 -6.00 -0.61
C LEU A 320 2.05 -6.89 -0.75
N ASP A 321 2.66 -6.83 -1.91
CA ASP A 321 3.84 -7.61 -2.30
C ASP A 321 5.17 -6.92 -1.99
N GLY A 322 5.17 -5.66 -1.55
CA GLY A 322 6.35 -4.81 -1.41
C GLY A 322 7.47 -5.30 -0.49
N SER A 323 7.22 -6.33 0.33
CA SER A 323 8.27 -6.97 1.14
C SER A 323 8.84 -8.25 0.54
N LEU A 324 8.32 -8.74 -0.59
CA LEU A 324 8.71 -10.05 -1.12
C LEU A 324 10.07 -10.05 -1.81
N ASP A 325 10.43 -8.93 -2.42
CA ASP A 325 11.72 -8.78 -3.10
C ASP A 325 12.81 -8.13 -2.21
N LEU A 326 12.55 -7.91 -0.92
CA LEU A 326 13.55 -7.43 0.00
C LEU A 326 14.60 -8.51 0.31
N ILE A 327 15.88 -8.11 0.34
CA ILE A 327 16.99 -9.01 0.69
C ILE A 327 16.99 -9.32 2.20
N LYS A 328 16.62 -8.34 3.01
CA LYS A 328 16.58 -8.43 4.49
C LYS A 328 15.48 -7.52 5.04
N ASP A 329 15.10 -7.79 6.28
CA ASP A 329 14.23 -6.90 7.06
C ASP A 329 14.71 -6.84 8.51
N VAL A 330 14.29 -5.84 9.27
CA VAL A 330 14.58 -5.68 10.70
C VAL A 330 13.67 -6.54 11.58
N VAL A 331 12.63 -7.12 10.98
CA VAL A 331 11.64 -7.97 11.64
C VAL A 331 11.35 -9.24 10.83
N THR A 332 10.71 -10.20 11.50
CA THR A 332 10.07 -11.38 10.88
C THR A 332 8.64 -11.54 11.41
N GLY A 333 7.81 -12.33 10.75
CA GLY A 333 6.43 -12.61 11.18
C GLY A 333 5.41 -11.68 10.56
N GLY A 334 4.46 -11.16 11.35
CA GLY A 334 3.35 -10.30 10.88
C GLY A 334 2.28 -11.08 10.13
N PHE A 335 2.63 -11.68 9.02
CA PHE A 335 1.72 -12.43 8.15
C PHE A 335 2.40 -13.63 7.49
N LEU A 336 1.58 -14.45 6.84
CA LEU A 336 1.99 -15.57 6.00
C LEU A 336 1.43 -15.39 4.60
N ILE A 337 2.21 -15.75 3.58
CA ILE A 337 1.73 -15.86 2.18
C ILE A 337 1.84 -17.31 1.77
N LYS A 338 0.70 -17.91 1.39
CA LYS A 338 0.64 -19.27 0.87
C LYS A 338 -0.21 -19.30 -0.38
N ASN A 339 0.38 -19.69 -1.50
CA ASN A 339 -0.29 -19.69 -2.81
C ASN A 339 -0.93 -18.32 -3.14
N GLY A 340 -0.22 -17.23 -2.87
CA GLY A 340 -0.69 -15.87 -3.09
C GLY A 340 -1.74 -15.38 -2.06
N MET A 341 -2.17 -16.22 -1.11
CA MET A 341 -3.14 -15.85 -0.07
C MET A 341 -2.40 -15.30 1.16
N MET A 342 -2.76 -14.09 1.59
CA MET A 342 -2.22 -13.45 2.80
C MET A 342 -3.09 -13.73 4.01
N THR A 343 -2.45 -14.09 5.13
CA THR A 343 -3.11 -14.37 6.41
C THR A 343 -2.25 -13.83 7.55
N LEU A 344 -2.88 -13.18 8.54
CA LEU A 344 -2.19 -12.69 9.74
C LEU A 344 -1.73 -13.85 10.63
N THR A 345 -0.63 -13.64 11.37
CA THR A 345 -0.12 -14.66 12.32
C THR A 345 -0.99 -14.80 13.58
N GLY A 346 -1.87 -13.84 13.86
CA GLY A 346 -2.71 -13.81 15.07
C GLY A 346 -1.95 -13.46 16.35
N LYS A 347 -0.67 -13.06 16.26
CA LYS A 347 0.09 -12.55 17.41
C LYS A 347 -0.30 -11.11 17.73
N ASN A 348 0.00 -10.68 18.99
CA ASN A 348 -0.30 -9.33 19.47
C ASN A 348 0.39 -8.23 18.65
N GLY A 349 -0.18 -7.04 18.64
CA GLY A 349 0.32 -5.93 17.83
C GLY A 349 0.23 -6.24 16.34
N LEU A 350 1.27 -5.92 15.61
CA LEU A 350 1.46 -6.27 14.20
C LEU A 350 1.83 -7.75 14.00
N GLY A 351 2.12 -8.48 15.08
CA GLY A 351 2.55 -9.88 15.02
C GLY A 351 3.99 -10.07 14.53
N VAL A 352 4.78 -8.99 14.47
CA VAL A 352 6.19 -9.02 14.05
C VAL A 352 7.12 -9.27 15.24
N GLN A 353 8.33 -9.77 14.96
CA GLN A 353 9.40 -9.98 15.93
C GLN A 353 10.70 -9.42 15.35
N LYS A 354 11.45 -8.65 16.14
CA LYS A 354 12.76 -8.13 15.71
C LYS A 354 13.73 -9.27 15.39
N VAL A 355 14.47 -9.10 14.32
CA VAL A 355 15.62 -9.96 14.01
C VAL A 355 16.74 -9.59 14.97
N SER A 356 17.32 -10.60 15.64
CA SER A 356 18.42 -10.44 16.61
C SER A 356 19.74 -10.16 15.91
#